data_75bf241900eaf212ddacfbcfb1c0648d
#
_entry.id   75bf241900eaf212ddacfbcfb1c0648d
#
_cell.length_a   1.000
_cell.length_b   1.000
_cell.length_c   1.000
_cell.angle_alpha   90.00
_cell.angle_beta   90.00
_cell.angle_gamma   90.00
#
_symmetry.space_group_name_H-M   'P 1'
#
loop_
_entity.id
_entity.type
_entity.pdbx_description
1 polymer ?
#
loop_
_entity_poly.entity_id
_entity_poly.type
_entity_poly.pdbx_seq_one_letter_code
_entity_poly.pdbx_strand_id
1 'polypeptide(L)'
;AYCFRMCLTQDPNNRIPFPKPEGYDPKQYELLIRYLQKAEAAGVKVPLMNHVMMPNGKTDTNNHGGFSTDNIGYNYEYPDGDWPTRERIIKEHEVYQKGLMWTLANDPRIPERIRKEVGSWGLAKDEFVDNGNWPHQLYIREARRMIGELVTTQHHCEHEQIEDDPVGMGAYQMD
;
A
#
# COMPACT_ATOMS: atom_id res chain seq x y z
N ALA A 1 6.58 -7.25 -0.82
CA ALA A 1 5.23 -6.89 -1.31
C ALA A 1 5.21 -5.48 -1.87
N TYR A 2 4.33 -5.20 -2.83
CA TYR A 2 4.25 -3.93 -3.53
C TYR A 2 2.89 -3.27 -3.32
N CYS A 3 2.85 -1.95 -3.28
CA CYS A 3 1.62 -1.16 -3.22
C CYS A 3 1.78 0.17 -3.98
N PHE A 4 0.68 0.83 -4.27
CA PHE A 4 0.71 2.23 -4.68
C PHE A 4 0.71 3.13 -3.43
N ARG A 5 1.60 4.12 -3.40
CA ARG A 5 1.60 5.17 -2.36
C ARG A 5 0.53 6.20 -2.72
N MET A 6 -0.62 6.14 -2.03
CA MET A 6 -1.77 6.98 -2.38
C MET A 6 -1.65 8.40 -1.80
N CYS A 7 -2.03 9.38 -2.60
CA CYS A 7 -2.25 10.74 -2.14
C CYS A 7 -3.74 10.92 -1.84
N LEU A 8 -4.09 10.96 -0.55
CA LEU A 8 -5.47 11.07 -0.10
C LEU A 8 -5.71 12.42 0.58
N THR A 9 -6.97 12.84 0.61
CA THR A 9 -7.41 14.03 1.34
C THR A 9 -8.77 13.83 1.97
N GLN A 10 -9.06 14.60 3.04
CA GLN A 10 -10.37 14.72 3.64
C GLN A 10 -11.09 16.03 3.26
N ASP A 11 -10.42 16.93 2.53
CA ASP A 11 -11.04 18.17 2.08
C ASP A 11 -12.22 17.87 1.14
N PRO A 12 -13.47 18.20 1.51
CA PRO A 12 -14.65 17.88 0.71
C PRO A 12 -14.63 18.55 -0.68
N ASN A 13 -13.90 19.64 -0.86
CA ASN A 13 -13.77 20.33 -2.15
C ASN A 13 -12.76 19.67 -3.09
N ASN A 14 -11.80 18.92 -2.51
CA ASN A 14 -10.72 18.26 -3.25
C ASN A 14 -10.84 16.73 -3.26
N ARG A 15 -11.74 16.15 -2.48
CA ARG A 15 -11.89 14.70 -2.32
C ARG A 15 -12.73 14.07 -3.42
N ILE A 16 -12.20 13.01 -4.04
CA ILE A 16 -12.92 12.08 -4.90
C ILE A 16 -13.16 10.79 -4.11
N PRO A 17 -14.41 10.35 -3.90
CA PRO A 17 -14.69 9.05 -3.26
C PRO A 17 -14.00 7.91 -4.02
N PHE A 18 -13.58 6.88 -3.29
CA PHE A 18 -12.92 5.72 -3.91
C PHE A 18 -13.82 5.06 -4.95
N PRO A 19 -13.41 5.02 -6.23
CA PRO A 19 -14.21 4.39 -7.28
C PRO A 19 -14.12 2.87 -7.18
N LYS A 20 -15.21 2.20 -7.55
CA LYS A 20 -15.18 0.75 -7.75
C LYS A 20 -14.41 0.44 -9.03
N PRO A 21 -13.31 -0.32 -8.96
CA PRO A 21 -12.53 -0.59 -10.18
C PRO A 21 -13.25 -1.57 -11.10
N GLU A 22 -12.98 -1.46 -12.38
CA GLU A 22 -13.27 -2.53 -13.33
C GLU A 22 -12.46 -3.77 -12.97
N GLY A 23 -13.08 -4.96 -13.03
CA GLY A 23 -12.46 -6.21 -12.58
C GLY A 23 -12.54 -6.46 -11.07
N TYR A 24 -13.32 -5.64 -10.32
CA TYR A 24 -13.55 -5.87 -8.89
C TYR A 24 -14.15 -7.25 -8.61
N ASP A 25 -13.46 -8.06 -7.81
CA ASP A 25 -13.99 -9.32 -7.28
C ASP A 25 -14.16 -9.21 -5.74
N PRO A 26 -15.41 -9.24 -5.22
CA PRO A 26 -15.66 -9.16 -3.79
C PRO A 26 -15.09 -10.35 -3.00
N LYS A 27 -14.83 -11.47 -3.65
CA LYS A 27 -14.26 -12.67 -2.99
C LYS A 27 -12.85 -12.43 -2.47
N GLN A 28 -12.09 -11.55 -3.11
CA GLN A 28 -10.73 -11.19 -2.68
C GLN A 28 -10.71 -10.56 -1.28
N TYR A 29 -11.81 -9.95 -0.85
CA TYR A 29 -11.89 -9.22 0.43
C TYR A 29 -12.71 -9.96 1.50
N GLU A 30 -13.17 -11.16 1.21
CA GLU A 30 -14.02 -11.94 2.14
C GLU A 30 -13.31 -12.22 3.48
N LEU A 31 -12.04 -12.59 3.45
CA LEU A 31 -11.26 -12.83 4.66
C LEU A 31 -11.03 -11.54 5.45
N LEU A 32 -10.77 -10.42 4.77
CA LEU A 32 -10.67 -9.09 5.39
C LEU A 32 -11.96 -8.74 6.11
N ILE A 33 -13.11 -8.91 5.46
CA ILE A 33 -14.42 -8.60 6.03
C ILE A 33 -14.65 -9.39 7.33
N ARG A 34 -14.42 -10.69 7.30
CA ARG A 34 -14.54 -11.57 8.48
C ARG A 34 -13.59 -11.18 9.60
N TYR A 35 -12.35 -10.85 9.24
CA TYR A 35 -11.33 -10.39 10.19
C TYR A 35 -11.77 -9.11 10.90
N LEU A 36 -12.23 -8.11 10.15
CA LEU A 36 -12.69 -6.84 10.70
C LEU A 36 -13.94 -7.00 11.56
N GLN A 37 -14.90 -7.85 11.16
CA GLN A 37 -16.07 -8.15 11.97
C GLN A 37 -15.71 -8.81 13.31
N LYS A 38 -14.75 -9.74 13.32
CA LYS A 38 -14.27 -10.39 14.54
C LYS A 38 -13.49 -9.44 15.43
N ALA A 39 -12.65 -8.61 14.85
CA ALA A 39 -11.89 -7.60 15.58
C ALA A 39 -12.82 -6.57 16.24
N GLU A 40 -13.84 -6.08 15.52
CA GLU A 40 -14.85 -5.16 16.05
C GLU A 40 -15.63 -5.79 17.22
N ALA A 41 -16.07 -7.04 17.07
CA ALA A 41 -16.77 -7.78 18.11
C ALA A 41 -15.88 -8.01 19.36
N ALA A 42 -14.58 -8.11 19.19
CA ALA A 42 -13.62 -8.26 20.28
C ALA A 42 -13.10 -6.91 20.85
N GLY A 43 -13.55 -5.77 20.32
CA GLY A 43 -13.08 -4.45 20.72
C GLY A 43 -11.61 -4.17 20.33
N VAL A 44 -11.07 -4.91 19.36
CA VAL A 44 -9.67 -4.77 18.91
C VAL A 44 -9.61 -3.79 17.73
N LYS A 45 -8.72 -2.80 17.85
CA LYS A 45 -8.42 -1.90 16.73
C LYS A 45 -7.45 -2.58 15.77
N VAL A 46 -7.81 -2.60 14.49
CA VAL A 46 -6.99 -3.13 13.41
C VAL A 46 -6.40 -1.96 12.63
N PRO A 47 -5.07 -1.86 12.53
CA PRO A 47 -4.45 -0.90 11.63
C PRO A 47 -4.68 -1.33 10.18
N LEU A 48 -5.07 -0.40 9.32
CA LEU A 48 -5.36 -0.67 7.90
C LEU A 48 -4.41 0.07 6.96
N MET A 49 -4.05 1.29 7.33
CA MET A 49 -3.20 2.18 6.52
C MET A 49 -2.41 3.10 7.43
N ASN A 50 -1.25 3.52 6.95
CA ASN A 50 -0.45 4.54 7.56
C ASN A 50 -0.58 5.84 6.75
N HIS A 51 -1.23 6.85 7.33
CA HIS A 51 -1.38 8.17 6.74
C HIS A 51 -0.30 9.11 7.27
N VAL A 52 0.71 9.39 6.46
CA VAL A 52 1.69 10.44 6.76
C VAL A 52 1.16 11.75 6.18
N MET A 53 0.85 12.71 7.06
CA MET A 53 0.33 14.01 6.62
C MET A 53 1.39 14.80 5.87
N MET A 54 1.01 15.28 4.70
CA MET A 54 1.80 16.11 3.81
C MET A 54 1.24 17.55 3.81
N PRO A 55 1.96 18.53 3.27
CA PRO A 55 1.42 19.86 3.07
C PRO A 55 0.07 19.87 2.33
N ASN A 56 -0.72 20.90 2.53
CA ASN A 56 -2.03 21.10 1.89
C ASN A 56 -3.11 20.08 2.28
N GLY A 57 -3.00 19.45 3.46
CA GLY A 57 -4.01 18.51 3.96
C GLY A 57 -4.13 17.21 3.14
N LYS A 58 -3.06 16.85 2.47
CA LYS A 58 -2.91 15.60 1.74
C LYS A 58 -2.09 14.59 2.53
N THR A 59 -2.05 13.35 2.07
CA THR A 59 -1.28 12.28 2.70
C THR A 59 -0.35 11.61 1.71
N ASP A 60 0.75 11.07 2.24
CA ASP A 60 1.42 9.92 1.67
C ASP A 60 0.89 8.70 2.42
N THR A 61 0.01 7.94 1.77
CA THR A 61 -0.65 6.79 2.40
C THR A 61 0.01 5.50 1.98
N ASN A 62 0.51 4.78 2.98
CA ASN A 62 1.20 3.49 2.85
C ASN A 62 0.40 2.37 3.51
N ASN A 63 0.87 1.14 3.33
CA ASN A 63 0.35 -0.07 3.97
C ASN A 63 0.50 -0.04 5.49
N HIS A 64 -0.35 -0.78 6.18
CA HIS A 64 -0.21 -1.10 7.60
C HIS A 64 -1.05 -2.35 7.93
N GLY A 65 -0.48 -3.24 8.74
CA GLY A 65 -1.18 -4.44 9.21
C GLY A 65 -1.18 -5.62 8.25
N GLY A 66 -1.82 -6.71 8.67
CA GLY A 66 -1.81 -7.98 7.94
C GLY A 66 -2.66 -7.99 6.67
N PHE A 67 -3.76 -7.22 6.64
CA PHE A 67 -4.52 -6.87 5.44
C PHE A 67 -4.29 -5.40 5.14
N SER A 68 -3.57 -5.13 4.07
CA SER A 68 -3.13 -3.79 3.75
C SER A 68 -3.20 -3.53 2.25
N THR A 69 -2.68 -2.39 1.84
CA THR A 69 -2.55 -2.04 0.43
C THR A 69 -1.50 -2.87 -0.30
N ASP A 70 -0.62 -3.55 0.42
CA ASP A 70 0.29 -4.54 -0.16
C ASP A 70 -0.48 -5.78 -0.63
N ASN A 71 -0.39 -6.10 -1.91
CA ASN A 71 -0.96 -7.32 -2.47
C ASN A 71 0.03 -8.49 -2.28
N ILE A 72 0.09 -9.02 -1.05
CA ILE A 72 1.10 -9.99 -0.62
C ILE A 72 1.00 -11.27 -1.45
N GLY A 73 2.14 -11.71 -2.00
CA GLY A 73 2.24 -12.94 -2.79
C GLY A 73 2.01 -12.78 -4.30
N TYR A 74 1.62 -11.58 -4.77
CA TYR A 74 1.28 -11.33 -6.18
C TYR A 74 2.41 -10.67 -7.00
N ASN A 75 3.61 -10.54 -6.43
CA ASN A 75 4.73 -9.86 -7.06
C ASN A 75 5.93 -10.75 -7.38
N TYR A 76 5.85 -12.06 -7.14
CA TYR A 76 7.01 -12.96 -7.27
C TYR A 76 7.59 -13.03 -8.68
N GLU A 77 6.74 -12.97 -9.70
CA GLU A 77 7.19 -13.00 -11.09
C GLU A 77 7.73 -11.64 -11.59
N TYR A 78 7.49 -10.55 -10.85
CA TYR A 78 7.81 -9.19 -11.31
C TYR A 78 9.30 -8.98 -11.60
N PRO A 79 10.25 -9.40 -10.73
CA PRO A 79 11.67 -9.12 -10.93
C PRO A 79 12.23 -9.71 -12.22
N ASP A 80 11.81 -10.93 -12.57
CA ASP A 80 12.28 -11.67 -13.74
C ASP A 80 11.31 -11.64 -14.93
N GLY A 81 10.15 -11.03 -14.75
CA GLY A 81 9.12 -10.93 -15.77
C GLY A 81 9.55 -10.03 -16.94
N ASP A 82 9.07 -10.38 -18.13
CA ASP A 82 9.08 -9.48 -19.29
C ASP A 82 8.10 -8.31 -19.08
N TRP A 83 8.09 -7.36 -20.00
CA TRP A 83 7.21 -6.18 -19.90
C TRP A 83 5.73 -6.53 -19.79
N PRO A 84 5.16 -7.42 -20.64
CA PRO A 84 3.76 -7.83 -20.49
C PRO A 84 3.43 -8.43 -19.12
N THR A 85 4.31 -9.26 -18.57
CA THR A 85 4.15 -9.84 -17.23
C THR A 85 4.15 -8.75 -16.14
N ARG A 86 5.07 -7.79 -16.22
CA ARG A 86 5.14 -6.67 -15.28
C ARG A 86 3.92 -5.78 -15.36
N GLU A 87 3.45 -5.44 -16.56
CA GLU A 87 2.24 -4.64 -16.78
C GLU A 87 0.99 -5.34 -16.22
N ARG A 88 0.86 -6.65 -16.43
CA ARG A 88 -0.20 -7.45 -15.81
C ARG A 88 -0.16 -7.35 -14.29
N ILE A 89 1.01 -7.54 -13.67
CA ILE A 89 1.19 -7.46 -12.22
C ILE A 89 0.86 -6.06 -11.69
N ILE A 90 1.31 -5.01 -12.36
CA ILE A 90 0.96 -3.62 -12.01
C ILE A 90 -0.55 -3.42 -12.03
N LYS A 91 -1.22 -3.90 -13.07
CA LYS A 91 -2.67 -3.78 -13.21
C LYS A 91 -3.44 -4.56 -12.14
N GLU A 92 -2.99 -5.77 -11.82
CA GLU A 92 -3.56 -6.59 -10.75
C GLU A 92 -3.44 -5.88 -9.39
N HIS A 93 -2.29 -5.26 -9.09
CA HIS A 93 -2.11 -4.46 -7.86
C HIS A 93 -3.00 -3.22 -7.83
N GLU A 94 -3.16 -2.55 -8.96
CA GLU A 94 -4.06 -1.40 -9.07
C GLU A 94 -5.52 -1.79 -8.77
N VAL A 95 -6.00 -2.86 -9.42
CA VAL A 95 -7.37 -3.36 -9.22
C VAL A 95 -7.59 -3.81 -7.78
N TYR A 96 -6.62 -4.57 -7.22
CA TYR A 96 -6.67 -4.99 -5.83
C TYR A 96 -6.76 -3.80 -4.88
N GLN A 97 -5.85 -2.83 -4.99
CA GLN A 97 -5.79 -1.73 -4.02
C GLN A 97 -6.99 -0.77 -4.15
N LYS A 98 -7.42 -0.45 -5.37
CA LYS A 98 -8.66 0.31 -5.60
C LYS A 98 -9.88 -0.42 -5.04
N GLY A 99 -9.97 -1.73 -5.27
CA GLY A 99 -11.05 -2.57 -4.75
C GLY A 99 -11.03 -2.69 -3.22
N LEU A 100 -9.86 -2.77 -2.61
CA LEU A 100 -9.70 -2.73 -1.15
C LEU A 100 -10.27 -1.43 -0.57
N MET A 101 -9.87 -0.28 -1.10
CA MET A 101 -10.34 1.03 -0.65
C MET A 101 -11.86 1.18 -0.83
N TRP A 102 -12.36 0.74 -1.98
CA TRP A 102 -13.80 0.75 -2.23
C TRP A 102 -14.56 -0.15 -1.25
N THR A 103 -14.07 -1.37 -1.00
CA THR A 103 -14.68 -2.33 -0.07
C THR A 103 -14.74 -1.76 1.34
N LEU A 104 -13.61 -1.24 1.84
CA LEU A 104 -13.53 -0.65 3.18
C LEU A 104 -14.48 0.54 3.37
N ALA A 105 -14.70 1.33 2.33
CA ALA A 105 -15.57 2.50 2.39
C ALA A 105 -17.06 2.19 2.14
N ASN A 106 -17.39 1.11 1.40
CA ASN A 106 -18.76 0.94 0.86
C ASN A 106 -19.42 -0.40 1.18
N ASP A 107 -18.67 -1.49 1.43
CA ASP A 107 -19.29 -2.79 1.68
C ASP A 107 -20.06 -2.78 3.02
N PRO A 108 -21.38 -3.05 3.03
CA PRO A 108 -22.21 -2.97 4.25
C PRO A 108 -21.79 -3.98 5.32
N ARG A 109 -21.01 -4.99 4.98
CA ARG A 109 -20.51 -6.00 5.93
C ARG A 109 -19.29 -5.51 6.71
N ILE A 110 -18.62 -4.44 6.24
CA ILE A 110 -17.57 -3.76 6.99
C ILE A 110 -18.19 -3.01 8.18
N PRO A 111 -17.61 -3.07 9.39
CA PRO A 111 -18.09 -2.31 10.54
C PRO A 111 -18.27 -0.81 10.23
N GLU A 112 -19.39 -0.24 10.66
CA GLU A 112 -19.79 1.13 10.30
C GLU A 112 -18.72 2.17 10.66
N ARG A 113 -18.06 1.99 11.80
CA ARG A 113 -16.96 2.86 12.23
C ARG A 113 -15.86 2.92 11.19
N ILE A 114 -15.42 1.77 10.68
CA ILE A 114 -14.36 1.66 9.67
C ILE A 114 -14.83 2.27 8.34
N ARG A 115 -16.06 1.97 7.91
CA ARG A 115 -16.63 2.56 6.69
C ARG A 115 -16.65 4.09 6.74
N LYS A 116 -17.07 4.66 7.87
CA LYS A 116 -17.07 6.11 8.07
C LYS A 116 -15.67 6.70 8.07
N GLU A 117 -14.74 6.05 8.76
CA GLU A 117 -13.33 6.47 8.81
C GLU A 117 -12.70 6.45 7.41
N VAL A 118 -12.74 5.31 6.72
CA VAL A 118 -12.16 5.19 5.37
C VAL A 118 -12.93 6.05 4.37
N GLY A 119 -14.24 6.12 4.45
CA GLY A 119 -15.08 6.95 3.58
C GLY A 119 -14.92 8.46 3.82
N SER A 120 -14.29 8.88 4.93
CA SER A 120 -13.93 10.29 5.14
C SER A 120 -12.73 10.71 4.28
N TRP A 121 -11.93 9.77 3.80
CA TRP A 121 -10.83 9.96 2.87
C TRP A 121 -11.27 9.75 1.43
N GLY A 122 -10.47 10.25 0.49
CA GLY A 122 -10.60 9.99 -0.93
C GLY A 122 -9.37 10.42 -1.70
N LEU A 123 -9.34 10.13 -2.99
CA LEU A 123 -8.27 10.57 -3.87
C LEU A 123 -8.27 12.09 -3.97
N ALA A 124 -7.10 12.71 -4.01
CA ALA A 124 -6.98 14.17 -4.20
C ALA A 124 -7.24 14.53 -5.67
N LYS A 125 -8.25 15.37 -5.93
CA LYS A 125 -8.70 15.76 -7.27
C LYS A 125 -7.61 16.48 -8.09
N ASP A 126 -6.70 17.17 -7.43
CA ASP A 126 -5.63 17.95 -8.02
C ASP A 126 -4.30 17.18 -8.16
N GLU A 127 -4.27 15.90 -7.78
CA GLU A 127 -3.10 15.04 -7.93
C GLU A 127 -3.33 13.98 -9.00
N PHE A 128 -2.28 13.64 -9.76
CA PHE A 128 -2.31 12.61 -10.81
C PHE A 128 -3.50 12.74 -11.77
N VAL A 129 -3.83 13.97 -12.16
CA VAL A 129 -5.02 14.31 -12.96
C VAL A 129 -5.03 13.57 -14.30
N ASP A 130 -3.86 13.37 -14.87
CA ASP A 130 -3.62 12.66 -16.13
C ASP A 130 -3.72 11.12 -16.00
N ASN A 131 -3.83 10.59 -14.77
CA ASN A 131 -3.94 9.17 -14.48
C ASN A 131 -5.17 8.82 -13.61
N GLY A 132 -6.26 9.56 -13.74
CA GLY A 132 -7.49 9.32 -12.98
C GLY A 132 -7.31 9.49 -11.47
N ASN A 133 -6.45 10.40 -11.06
CA ASN A 133 -6.10 10.72 -9.68
C ASN A 133 -5.45 9.56 -8.90
N TRP A 134 -4.90 8.59 -9.63
CA TRP A 134 -4.19 7.45 -9.09
C TRP A 134 -2.67 7.57 -9.32
N PRO A 135 -1.82 7.18 -8.35
CA PRO A 135 -0.37 7.24 -8.53
C PRO A 135 0.11 6.52 -9.79
N HIS A 136 1.06 7.10 -10.49
CA HIS A 136 1.59 6.53 -11.73
C HIS A 136 2.43 5.29 -11.49
N GLN A 137 3.08 5.21 -10.33
CA GLN A 137 4.10 4.20 -10.07
C GLN A 137 3.66 3.23 -8.98
N LEU A 138 3.73 1.93 -9.29
CA LEU A 138 3.74 0.90 -8.28
C LEU A 138 5.06 0.99 -7.50
N TYR A 139 5.00 1.02 -6.17
CA TYR A 139 6.18 1.09 -5.31
C TYR A 139 6.85 -0.29 -5.26
N ILE A 140 7.82 -0.47 -6.16
CA ILE A 140 8.61 -1.69 -6.28
C ILE A 140 9.72 -1.66 -5.22
N ARG A 141 9.78 -2.71 -4.40
CA ARG A 141 10.79 -2.93 -3.37
C ARG A 141 11.41 -4.30 -3.58
N GLU A 142 12.20 -4.81 -2.67
CA GLU A 142 12.78 -6.17 -2.58
C GLU A 142 12.67 -6.99 -3.88
N ALA A 143 13.21 -6.47 -4.99
CA ALA A 143 13.13 -7.13 -6.28
C ALA A 143 14.39 -7.97 -6.54
N ARG A 144 15.53 -7.30 -6.69
CA ARG A 144 16.82 -7.91 -6.96
C ARG A 144 17.90 -7.27 -6.11
N ARG A 145 18.91 -8.05 -5.74
CA ARG A 145 20.16 -7.56 -5.15
C ARG A 145 21.28 -7.69 -6.15
N MET A 146 22.11 -6.68 -6.20
CA MET A 146 23.39 -6.77 -6.91
C MET A 146 24.29 -7.73 -6.14
N ILE A 147 24.89 -8.68 -6.86
CA ILE A 147 25.96 -9.53 -6.35
C ILE A 147 27.26 -8.78 -6.64
N GLY A 148 27.83 -8.18 -5.60
CA GLY A 148 29.11 -7.48 -5.66
C GLY A 148 30.16 -8.19 -4.79
N GLU A 149 31.33 -7.58 -4.68
CA GLU A 149 32.40 -8.07 -3.77
C GLU A 149 31.93 -8.01 -2.31
N LEU A 150 31.13 -6.99 -1.98
CA LEU A 150 30.45 -6.85 -0.70
C LEU A 150 28.94 -6.85 -0.89
N VAL A 151 28.25 -7.61 -0.06
CA VAL A 151 26.78 -7.60 0.04
C VAL A 151 26.41 -7.18 1.47
N THR A 152 25.78 -6.00 1.63
CA THR A 152 25.29 -5.53 2.92
C THR A 152 24.23 -6.47 3.47
N THR A 153 24.40 -6.89 4.71
CA THR A 153 23.52 -7.81 5.45
C THR A 153 23.01 -7.15 6.72
N GLN A 154 22.11 -7.87 7.45
CA GLN A 154 21.63 -7.47 8.76
C GLN A 154 22.78 -7.18 9.74
N HIS A 155 23.85 -7.98 9.74
CA HIS A 155 25.01 -7.78 10.63
C HIS A 155 25.66 -6.41 10.46
N HIS A 156 25.70 -5.86 9.24
CA HIS A 156 26.17 -4.50 9.00
C HIS A 156 25.21 -3.45 9.60
N CYS A 157 23.90 -3.67 9.48
CA CYS A 157 22.88 -2.75 10.01
C CYS A 157 22.88 -2.75 11.55
N GLU A 158 23.19 -3.88 12.17
CA GLU A 158 23.28 -4.06 13.64
C GLU A 158 24.65 -3.71 14.23
N HIS A 159 25.58 -3.25 13.38
CA HIS A 159 26.96 -2.91 13.75
C HIS A 159 27.79 -4.10 14.29
N GLU A 160 27.38 -5.32 13.98
CA GLU A 160 28.15 -6.52 14.29
C GLU A 160 29.31 -6.75 13.30
N GLN A 161 29.15 -6.21 12.09
CA GLN A 161 30.17 -6.21 11.04
C GLN A 161 30.38 -4.77 10.56
N ILE A 162 31.64 -4.36 10.52
CA ILE A 162 32.07 -3.05 10.01
C ILE A 162 33.02 -3.29 8.85
N GLU A 163 32.82 -2.56 7.76
CA GLU A 163 33.69 -2.64 6.59
C GLU A 163 34.84 -1.63 6.72
N ASP A 164 36.00 -2.04 6.23
CA ASP A 164 37.23 -1.24 6.33
C ASP A 164 37.25 -0.05 5.35
N ASP A 165 36.45 -0.10 4.28
CA ASP A 165 36.40 0.93 3.23
C ASP A 165 34.98 1.47 3.00
N PRO A 166 34.36 2.12 4.00
CA PRO A 166 33.00 2.64 3.87
C PRO A 166 32.95 3.90 3.01
N VAL A 167 32.01 3.97 2.07
CA VAL A 167 31.77 5.15 1.22
C VAL A 167 30.87 6.20 1.86
N GLY A 168 30.21 5.88 2.97
CA GLY A 168 29.31 6.76 3.68
C GLY A 168 28.66 6.10 4.90
N MET A 169 27.93 6.92 5.66
CA MET A 169 27.13 6.43 6.79
C MET A 169 25.64 6.51 6.44
N GLY A 170 24.89 5.49 6.80
CA GLY A 170 23.44 5.50 6.78
C GLY A 170 22.89 5.19 8.16
N ALA A 171 21.74 5.77 8.52
CA ALA A 171 21.03 5.44 9.73
C ALA A 171 19.54 5.26 9.41
N TYR A 172 19.05 4.05 9.61
CA TYR A 172 17.65 3.69 9.50
C TYR A 172 17.36 2.50 10.41
N GLN A 173 16.19 2.46 11.01
CA GLN A 173 15.79 1.27 11.75
C GLN A 173 15.50 0.13 10.78
N MET A 174 15.73 -1.11 11.21
CA MET A 174 15.37 -2.28 10.45
C MET A 174 13.83 -2.46 10.45
N ASP A 175 13.30 -2.75 9.26
CA ASP A 175 11.89 -3.11 9.06
C ASP A 175 11.65 -4.59 9.37
#